data_a0898cbeac7daebe2dd91eed1cd97cbd
#
_entry.id   a0898cbeac7daebe2dd91eed1cd97cbd
#
_cell.length_a   1.000
_cell.length_b   1.000
_cell.length_c   1.000
_cell.angle_alpha   90.00
_cell.angle_beta   90.00
_cell.angle_gamma   90.00
#
_symmetry.space_group_name_H-M   'P 1'
#
loop_
_entity.id
_entity.type
_entity.pdbx_description
1 polymer ?
#
loop_
_entity_poly.entity_id
_entity_poly.type
_entity_poly.pdbx_seq_one_letter_code
_entity_poly.pdbx_strand_id
1 'polypeptide(L)'
;MAAINAHKYNFKTAFGNLDVKREWNWCDDQCELLIKFLNKEPQDFIISHGKCLSAKKMLKFAFDYFNLDYKKCIFKDKIFLRPVDIKIKQSKYRESLIKNEIDKKNFTYGKKLINLMIKNYLKLNLLPNHGHRFKV
;
A
#
# COMPACT_ATOMS: atom_id res chain seq x y z
N MET A 1 -9.75 2.23 2.04
CA MET A 1 -11.18 1.85 1.98
C MET A 1 -11.67 1.23 3.29
N ALA A 2 -11.16 0.06 3.75
CA ALA A 2 -11.66 -0.62 4.97
C ALA A 2 -11.76 0.28 6.21
N ALA A 3 -10.71 1.05 6.52
CA ALA A 3 -10.71 1.96 7.67
C ALA A 3 -11.73 3.11 7.52
N ILE A 4 -11.91 3.63 6.31
CA ILE A 4 -12.91 4.67 6.01
C ILE A 4 -14.32 4.11 6.18
N ASN A 5 -14.57 2.90 5.66
CA ASN A 5 -15.88 2.25 5.80
C ASN A 5 -16.20 1.92 7.27
N ALA A 6 -15.21 1.46 8.03
CA ALA A 6 -15.39 1.21 9.46
C ALA A 6 -15.68 2.50 10.22
N HIS A 7 -14.98 3.60 9.89
CA HIS A 7 -15.18 4.90 10.54
C HIS A 7 -16.54 5.51 10.21
N LYS A 8 -16.95 5.48 8.93
CA LYS A 8 -18.20 6.15 8.50
C LYS A 8 -19.46 5.32 8.74
N TYR A 9 -19.34 3.99 8.61
CA TYR A 9 -20.53 3.11 8.51
C TYR A 9 -20.51 1.96 9.53
N ASN A 10 -19.51 1.93 10.44
CA ASN A 10 -19.29 0.81 11.38
C ASN A 10 -19.25 -0.57 10.69
N PHE A 11 -18.65 -0.62 9.50
CA PHE A 11 -18.64 -1.80 8.64
C PHE A 11 -17.39 -2.64 8.89
N LYS A 12 -17.57 -3.96 9.05
CA LYS A 12 -16.45 -4.90 9.13
C LYS A 12 -16.03 -5.38 7.74
N THR A 13 -14.74 -5.50 7.52
CA THR A 13 -14.18 -5.92 6.23
C THR A 13 -13.46 -7.27 6.34
N ALA A 14 -13.75 -8.16 5.39
CA ALA A 14 -13.09 -9.46 5.27
C ALA A 14 -11.68 -9.31 4.67
N PHE A 15 -10.74 -10.10 5.18
CA PHE A 15 -9.37 -10.18 4.68
C PHE A 15 -8.86 -11.63 4.62
N GLY A 16 -7.90 -11.85 3.72
CA GLY A 16 -7.14 -13.10 3.63
C GLY A 16 -5.90 -13.10 4.53
N ASN A 17 -4.74 -13.34 3.91
CA ASN A 17 -3.46 -13.38 4.62
C ASN A 17 -2.91 -11.97 4.86
N LEU A 18 -2.84 -11.56 6.11
CA LEU A 18 -2.33 -10.25 6.53
C LEU A 18 -0.81 -10.22 6.78
N ASP A 19 -0.16 -11.38 6.84
CA ASP A 19 1.28 -11.47 7.11
C ASP A 19 2.13 -11.32 5.84
N VAL A 20 1.47 -11.24 4.68
CA VAL A 20 2.10 -10.97 3.39
C VAL A 20 2.83 -9.65 3.43
N LYS A 21 4.13 -9.68 3.11
CA LYS A 21 4.98 -8.49 3.04
C LYS A 21 5.09 -8.02 1.60
N ARG A 22 4.97 -6.73 1.39
CA ARG A 22 5.13 -6.05 0.09
C ARG A 22 5.89 -4.75 0.28
N GLU A 23 6.53 -4.33 -0.78
CA GLU A 23 7.02 -2.97 -0.91
C GLU A 23 5.88 -2.10 -1.45
N TRP A 24 5.42 -1.17 -0.62
CA TRP A 24 4.31 -0.28 -0.93
C TRP A 24 4.85 1.07 -1.35
N ASN A 25 4.68 1.41 -2.61
CA ASN A 25 5.21 2.62 -3.21
C ASN A 25 4.11 3.66 -3.47
N TRP A 26 4.48 4.93 -3.39
CA TRP A 26 3.64 6.04 -3.83
C TRP A 26 3.85 6.27 -5.33
N CYS A 27 2.75 6.36 -6.09
CA CYS A 27 2.82 6.45 -7.54
C CYS A 27 3.59 7.68 -8.02
N ASP A 28 3.35 8.85 -7.40
CA ASP A 28 4.03 10.09 -7.79
C ASP A 28 5.55 10.00 -7.64
N ASP A 29 6.03 9.33 -6.57
CA ASP A 29 7.47 9.11 -6.38
C ASP A 29 8.07 8.28 -7.51
N GLN A 30 7.33 7.28 -8.01
CA GLN A 30 7.76 6.46 -9.14
C GLN A 30 7.71 7.22 -10.45
N CYS A 31 6.63 7.97 -10.70
CA CYS A 31 6.50 8.79 -11.90
C CYS A 31 7.61 9.84 -12.00
N GLU A 32 7.96 10.48 -10.88
CA GLU A 32 9.06 11.44 -10.84
C GLU A 32 10.41 10.83 -11.25
N LEU A 33 10.68 9.60 -10.77
CA LEU A 33 11.89 8.87 -11.18
C LEU A 33 11.82 8.45 -12.65
N LEU A 34 10.68 7.95 -13.13
CA LEU A 34 10.51 7.59 -14.53
C LEU A 34 10.78 8.77 -15.46
N ILE A 35 10.25 9.96 -15.14
CA ILE A 35 10.52 11.19 -15.92
C ILE A 35 12.02 11.51 -15.99
N LYS A 36 12.75 11.36 -14.88
CA LYS A 36 14.20 11.57 -14.86
C LYS A 36 14.96 10.57 -15.75
N PHE A 37 14.39 9.38 -15.98
CA PHE A 37 15.04 8.34 -16.78
C PHE A 37 14.69 8.39 -18.27
N LEU A 38 13.66 9.16 -18.67
CA LEU A 38 13.26 9.27 -20.07
C LEU A 38 14.39 9.77 -21.01
N ASN A 39 15.31 10.56 -20.46
CA ASN A 39 16.44 11.13 -21.23
C ASN A 39 17.74 10.34 -21.09
N LYS A 40 17.68 9.12 -20.55
CA LYS A 40 18.83 8.23 -20.43
C LYS A 40 18.79 7.15 -21.50
N GLU A 41 19.92 6.52 -21.75
CA GLU A 41 20.00 5.38 -22.64
C GLU A 41 18.97 4.30 -22.25
N PRO A 42 18.28 3.67 -23.24
CA PRO A 42 17.30 2.64 -22.96
C PRO A 42 17.91 1.46 -22.20
N GLN A 43 17.32 1.13 -21.06
CA GLN A 43 17.75 0.00 -20.21
C GLN A 43 16.61 -0.47 -19.32
N ASP A 44 16.67 -1.73 -18.90
CA ASP A 44 15.80 -2.28 -17.87
C ASP A 44 16.24 -1.81 -16.49
N PHE A 45 15.29 -1.43 -15.64
CA PHE A 45 15.57 -1.03 -14.27
C PHE A 45 14.43 -1.35 -13.31
N ILE A 46 14.76 -1.47 -12.03
CA ILE A 46 13.81 -1.73 -10.97
C ILE A 46 13.79 -0.52 -10.02
N ILE A 47 12.61 0.11 -9.88
CA ILE A 47 12.39 1.15 -8.89
C ILE A 47 11.95 0.51 -7.59
N SER A 48 12.82 0.55 -6.57
CA SER A 48 12.58 -0.05 -5.26
C SER A 48 13.23 0.79 -4.17
N HIS A 49 12.48 1.11 -3.11
CA HIS A 49 13.06 1.75 -1.91
C HIS A 49 13.56 0.73 -0.88
N GLY A 50 13.36 -0.56 -1.13
CA GLY A 50 13.90 -1.66 -0.33
C GLY A 50 13.26 -1.86 1.06
N LYS A 51 12.08 -1.28 1.35
CA LYS A 51 11.42 -1.38 2.65
C LYS A 51 10.07 -2.08 2.52
N CYS A 52 10.00 -3.33 2.98
CA CYS A 52 8.77 -4.11 2.96
C CYS A 52 7.98 -3.96 4.25
N LEU A 53 6.67 -3.85 4.14
CA LEU A 53 5.74 -3.87 5.26
C LEU A 53 4.68 -4.96 5.05
N SER A 54 4.21 -5.57 6.15
CA SER A 54 3.10 -6.50 6.09
C SER A 54 1.78 -5.77 5.85
N ALA A 55 0.82 -6.45 5.20
CA ALA A 55 -0.53 -5.93 5.03
C ALA A 55 -1.16 -5.58 6.39
N LYS A 56 -0.89 -6.40 7.43
CA LYS A 56 -1.30 -6.14 8.81
C LYS A 56 -0.81 -4.79 9.34
N LYS A 57 0.48 -4.45 9.10
CA LYS A 57 1.05 -3.17 9.55
C LYS A 57 0.46 -1.98 8.78
N MET A 58 0.21 -2.15 7.47
CA MET A 58 -0.44 -1.13 6.66
C MET A 58 -1.90 -0.88 7.10
N LEU A 59 -2.65 -1.95 7.38
CA LEU A 59 -3.99 -1.84 7.96
C LEU A 59 -3.96 -1.11 9.30
N LYS A 60 -3.06 -1.51 10.20
CA LYS A 60 -2.93 -0.83 11.49
C LYS A 60 -2.76 0.69 11.30
N PHE A 61 -1.87 1.14 10.42
CA PHE A 61 -1.70 2.57 10.15
C PHE A 61 -2.99 3.24 9.65
N ALA A 62 -3.77 2.56 8.80
CA ALA A 62 -5.01 3.09 8.28
C ALA A 62 -6.10 3.23 9.35
N PHE A 63 -6.21 2.27 10.25
CA PHE A 63 -7.19 2.31 11.34
C PHE A 63 -6.76 3.26 12.46
N ASP A 64 -5.45 3.33 12.77
CA ASP A 64 -4.88 4.30 13.73
C ASP A 64 -5.16 5.76 13.29
N TYR A 65 -5.27 6.03 11.98
CA TYR A 65 -5.62 7.36 11.47
C TYR A 65 -6.99 7.84 11.98
N PHE A 66 -7.92 6.92 12.20
CA PHE A 66 -9.27 7.18 12.69
C PHE A 66 -9.47 6.81 14.17
N ASN A 67 -8.39 6.52 14.91
CA ASN A 67 -8.42 6.04 16.29
C ASN A 67 -9.27 4.76 16.48
N LEU A 68 -9.26 3.86 15.48
CA LEU A 68 -10.00 2.61 15.53
C LEU A 68 -9.08 1.41 15.78
N ASP A 69 -9.56 0.42 16.57
CA ASP A 69 -8.89 -0.87 16.69
C ASP A 69 -9.23 -1.76 15.49
N TYR A 70 -8.25 -1.95 14.61
CA TYR A 70 -8.43 -2.75 13.40
C TYR A 70 -8.90 -4.18 13.67
N LYS A 71 -8.53 -4.78 14.82
CA LYS A 71 -8.93 -6.14 15.19
C LYS A 71 -10.44 -6.30 15.37
N LYS A 72 -11.12 -5.22 15.78
CA LYS A 72 -12.58 -5.18 15.94
C LYS A 72 -13.31 -4.95 14.62
N CYS A 73 -12.61 -4.36 13.66
CA CYS A 73 -13.18 -3.89 12.39
C CYS A 73 -12.91 -4.83 11.21
N ILE A 74 -12.13 -5.89 11.41
CA ILE A 74 -11.80 -6.86 10.36
C ILE A 74 -12.07 -8.28 10.83
N PHE A 75 -12.28 -9.18 9.87
CA PHE A 75 -12.33 -10.62 10.11
C PHE A 75 -11.61 -11.39 9.00
N LYS A 76 -11.18 -12.61 9.31
CA LYS A 76 -10.49 -13.45 8.34
C LYS A 76 -11.52 -14.29 7.58
N ASP A 77 -11.40 -14.29 6.24
CA ASP A 77 -12.21 -15.12 5.37
C ASP A 77 -11.32 -15.96 4.46
N LYS A 78 -11.62 -17.27 4.40
CA LYS A 78 -10.85 -18.25 3.63
C LYS A 78 -10.93 -18.01 2.12
N ILE A 79 -12.02 -17.40 1.63
CA ILE A 79 -12.21 -17.08 0.20
C ILE A 79 -11.14 -16.14 -0.34
N PHE A 80 -10.53 -15.31 0.54
CA PHE A 80 -9.45 -14.39 0.18
C PHE A 80 -8.05 -14.96 0.41
N LEU A 81 -7.94 -16.23 0.80
CA LEU A 81 -6.66 -16.92 0.92
C LEU A 81 -6.21 -17.40 -0.46
N ARG A 82 -5.01 -17.05 -0.84
CA ARG A 82 -4.38 -17.59 -2.06
C ARG A 82 -3.84 -18.98 -1.76
N PRO A 83 -3.92 -19.94 -2.71
CA PRO A 83 -3.34 -21.28 -2.53
C PRO A 83 -1.84 -21.24 -2.25
N VAL A 84 -1.14 -20.31 -2.88
CA VAL A 84 0.29 -20.08 -2.67
C VAL A 84 0.54 -18.58 -2.47
N ASP A 85 1.00 -18.23 -1.28
CA ASP A 85 1.51 -16.88 -1.00
C ASP A 85 3.03 -16.86 -1.20
N ILE A 86 3.49 -16.13 -2.19
CA ILE A 86 4.91 -15.94 -2.44
C ILE A 86 5.49 -15.13 -1.28
N LYS A 87 6.42 -15.73 -0.54
CA LYS A 87 7.26 -14.99 0.39
C LYS A 87 8.09 -14.01 -0.42
N ILE A 88 7.73 -12.73 -0.40
CA ILE A 88 8.48 -11.73 -1.14
C ILE A 88 9.83 -11.59 -0.51
N LYS A 89 10.83 -11.82 -1.35
CA LYS A 89 12.19 -11.35 -1.10
C LYS A 89 12.21 -9.85 -1.40
N GLN A 90 12.73 -9.07 -0.50
CA GLN A 90 13.11 -7.69 -0.74
C GLN A 90 13.98 -7.63 -1.99
N SER A 91 13.72 -6.67 -2.89
CA SER A 91 14.59 -6.51 -4.06
C SER A 91 16.03 -6.24 -3.59
N LYS A 92 16.94 -7.11 -3.98
CA LYS A 92 18.39 -6.94 -3.74
C LYS A 92 19.06 -6.08 -4.82
N TYR A 93 18.34 -5.76 -5.89
CA TYR A 93 18.88 -5.02 -7.03
C TYR A 93 19.02 -3.54 -6.70
N ARG A 94 20.11 -3.20 -6.03
CA ARG A 94 20.58 -1.83 -5.86
C ARG A 94 21.77 -1.48 -6.76
N GLU A 95 22.10 -2.33 -7.73
CA GLU A 95 23.40 -2.25 -8.43
C GLU A 95 23.32 -1.64 -9.84
N SER A 96 22.26 -0.90 -10.17
CA SER A 96 22.20 -0.19 -11.44
C SER A 96 22.68 1.26 -11.32
N LEU A 97 22.97 1.90 -12.45
CA LEU A 97 23.27 3.35 -12.57
C LEU A 97 22.20 4.24 -11.91
N ILE A 98 21.05 3.68 -11.66
CA ILE A 98 19.87 4.26 -11.03
C ILE A 98 19.99 4.31 -9.49
N LYS A 99 20.89 3.51 -8.91
CA LYS A 99 21.04 3.43 -7.45
C LYS A 99 21.19 4.81 -6.81
N ASN A 100 22.05 5.66 -7.36
CA ASN A 100 22.31 6.98 -6.81
C ASN A 100 21.07 7.90 -6.85
N GLU A 101 20.24 7.81 -7.87
CA GLU A 101 19.02 8.59 -7.98
C GLU A 101 17.93 8.05 -7.05
N ILE A 102 17.81 6.72 -6.93
CA ILE A 102 16.90 6.06 -6.00
C ILE A 102 17.29 6.33 -4.56
N ASP A 103 18.57 6.26 -4.23
CA ASP A 103 19.08 6.47 -2.87
C ASP A 103 18.91 7.94 -2.41
N LYS A 104 18.96 8.89 -3.33
CA LYS A 104 18.70 10.32 -3.06
C LYS A 104 17.20 10.63 -2.91
N LYS A 105 16.34 9.78 -3.46
CA LYS A 105 14.89 10.00 -3.40
C LYS A 105 14.36 9.72 -2.01
N ASN A 106 13.70 10.69 -1.42
CA ASN A 106 12.98 10.53 -0.16
C ASN A 106 11.59 9.93 -0.43
N PHE A 107 11.51 8.61 -0.54
CA PHE A 107 10.28 7.91 -0.83
C PHE A 107 9.20 8.08 0.24
N THR A 108 7.98 8.23 -0.22
CA THR A 108 6.78 8.22 0.62
C THR A 108 6.36 6.77 0.87
N TYR A 109 6.51 6.28 2.09
CA TYR A 109 6.15 4.89 2.46
C TYR A 109 5.57 4.79 3.88
N GLY A 110 5.07 3.63 4.24
CA GLY A 110 4.58 3.30 5.57
C GLY A 110 3.42 4.17 6.03
N LYS A 111 3.50 4.72 7.25
CA LYS A 111 2.45 5.56 7.83
C LYS A 111 2.20 6.83 7.01
N LYS A 112 3.29 7.45 6.49
CA LYS A 112 3.19 8.67 5.65
C LYS A 112 2.38 8.39 4.38
N LEU A 113 2.67 7.27 3.70
CA LEU A 113 1.95 6.83 2.52
C LEU A 113 0.45 6.65 2.80
N ILE A 114 0.10 5.90 3.84
CA ILE A 114 -1.29 5.63 4.20
C ILE A 114 -2.04 6.92 4.53
N ASN A 115 -1.43 7.81 5.32
CA ASN A 115 -2.04 9.08 5.68
C ASN A 115 -2.30 9.95 4.44
N LEU A 116 -1.36 9.97 3.49
CA LEU A 116 -1.52 10.70 2.24
C LEU A 116 -2.64 10.13 1.38
N MET A 117 -2.69 8.80 1.23
CA MET A 117 -3.78 8.11 0.51
C MET A 117 -5.15 8.43 1.12
N ILE A 118 -5.29 8.37 2.44
CA ILE A 118 -6.56 8.68 3.13
C ILE A 118 -6.95 10.14 2.89
N LYS A 119 -6.01 11.07 3.08
CA LYS A 119 -6.26 12.51 2.87
C LYS A 119 -6.72 12.81 1.45
N ASN A 120 -6.02 12.27 0.44
CA ASN A 120 -6.38 12.48 -0.96
C ASN A 120 -7.76 11.87 -1.27
N TYR A 121 -8.02 10.66 -0.78
CA TYR A 121 -9.31 10.02 -0.97
C TYR A 121 -10.47 10.84 -0.37
N LEU A 122 -10.29 11.38 0.84
CA LEU A 122 -11.31 12.20 1.50
C LEU A 122 -11.51 13.55 0.80
N LYS A 123 -10.44 14.16 0.26
CA LYS A 123 -10.53 15.41 -0.52
C LYS A 123 -11.32 15.24 -1.81
N LEU A 124 -11.11 14.14 -2.50
CA LEU A 124 -11.78 13.86 -3.78
C LEU A 124 -13.25 13.49 -3.62
N ASN A 125 -13.78 13.41 -2.38
CA ASN A 125 -15.14 12.95 -2.09
C ASN A 125 -15.48 11.64 -2.85
N LEU A 126 -14.48 10.82 -3.12
CA LEU A 126 -14.66 9.51 -3.72
C LEU A 126 -15.34 8.61 -2.68
N LEU A 127 -16.65 8.83 -2.53
CA LEU A 127 -17.49 7.89 -1.79
C LEU A 127 -17.40 6.55 -2.52
N PRO A 128 -17.18 5.45 -1.80
CA PRO A 128 -17.26 4.15 -2.42
C PRO A 128 -18.66 4.03 -3.03
N ASN A 129 -18.74 3.95 -4.36
CA ASN A 129 -19.94 3.42 -5.00
C ASN A 129 -20.19 2.05 -4.38
N HIS A 130 -21.36 1.86 -3.80
CA HIS A 130 -21.78 0.70 -3.03
C HIS A 130 -21.93 -0.59 -3.87
N GLY A 131 -21.11 -0.76 -4.89
CA GLY A 131 -21.10 -1.95 -5.70
C GLY A 131 -20.29 -3.08 -5.06
N HIS A 132 -20.77 -3.69 -4.03
CA HIS A 132 -20.54 -5.04 -3.46
C HIS A 132 -20.79 -4.98 -1.96
N ARG A 133 -22.07 -4.96 -1.62
CA ARG A 133 -22.53 -5.23 -0.27
C ARG A 133 -22.45 -6.73 -0.03
N PHE A 134 -21.43 -7.21 0.65
CA PHE A 134 -21.61 -8.43 1.41
C PHE A 134 -22.40 -8.06 2.68
N LYS A 135 -23.70 -8.26 2.63
CA LYS A 135 -24.52 -8.36 3.84
C LYS A 135 -24.09 -9.69 4.50
N VAL A 136 -23.61 -9.63 5.71
CA VAL A 136 -23.51 -10.78 6.64
C VAL A 136 -24.85 -10.92 7.29
#